data_cb7cb18c79d05a69912863a2d5e02b7e
#
_entry.id   cb7cb18c79d05a69912863a2d5e02b7e
#
_cell.length_a   1.000
_cell.length_b   1.000
_cell.length_c   1.000
_cell.angle_alpha   90.00
_cell.angle_beta   90.00
_cell.angle_gamma   90.00
#
_symmetry.space_group_name_H-M   'P 1'
#
loop_
_entity.id
_entity.type
_entity.pdbx_description
1 polymer ?
#
loop_
_entity_poly.entity_id
_entity_poly.type
_entity_poly.pdbx_seq_one_letter_code
_entity_poly.pdbx_strand_id
1 'polypeptide(L)'
;MNRIKVVSDPSELVPILRSVDSEVKRNIFRELSTTWLTAKQIEDKYGAEGAEALTFFEKVKLVETKWQTGASMSPEKAYHAFYASFHINASAPVQEISDVLYIAMMPEKDYRKIEERIYKAAGDAGKFSGDMADELQVSQTELKALVKRSFRLDFRGHRIMRFQE
;
A
#
# COMPACT_ATOMS: atom_id res chain seq x y z
N MET A 1 -5.72 4.69 -21.91
CA MET A 1 -6.21 5.91 -21.23
C MET A 1 -5.11 6.39 -20.28
N ASN A 2 -4.72 7.63 -20.39
CA ASN A 2 -3.66 8.20 -19.55
C ASN A 2 -4.25 8.68 -18.21
N ARG A 3 -4.29 7.80 -17.24
CA ARG A 3 -4.75 8.15 -15.89
C ARG A 3 -3.58 8.73 -15.10
N ILE A 4 -3.82 9.83 -14.42
CA ILE A 4 -2.83 10.53 -13.59
C ILE A 4 -3.27 10.45 -12.13
N LYS A 5 -2.37 9.98 -11.26
CA LYS A 5 -2.59 10.08 -9.82
C LYS A 5 -2.03 11.40 -9.31
N VAL A 6 -2.91 12.21 -8.74
CA VAL A 6 -2.50 13.44 -8.05
C VAL A 6 -2.21 13.09 -6.59
N VAL A 7 -0.99 13.36 -6.15
CA VAL A 7 -0.52 13.12 -4.79
C VAL A 7 -0.36 14.46 -4.11
N SER A 8 -1.32 14.83 -3.27
CA SER A 8 -1.32 16.10 -2.54
C SER A 8 -1.20 15.92 -1.02
N ASP A 9 -1.62 14.78 -0.49
CA ASP A 9 -1.43 14.45 0.92
C ASP A 9 -0.05 13.83 1.11
N PRO A 10 0.81 14.37 2.01
CA PRO A 10 2.15 13.82 2.25
C PRO A 10 2.16 12.34 2.62
N SER A 11 1.14 11.84 3.33
CA SER A 11 1.06 10.43 3.71
C SER A 11 0.93 9.49 2.51
N GLU A 12 0.46 9.96 1.36
CA GLU A 12 0.39 9.18 0.13
C GLU A 12 1.76 8.89 -0.49
N LEU A 13 2.81 9.61 -0.08
CA LEU A 13 4.18 9.31 -0.49
C LEU A 13 4.64 7.95 0.06
N VAL A 14 4.14 7.54 1.21
CA VAL A 14 4.53 6.27 1.85
C VAL A 14 4.21 5.06 0.98
N PRO A 15 2.97 4.84 0.53
CA PRO A 15 2.67 3.69 -0.33
C PRO A 15 3.41 3.75 -1.67
N ILE A 16 3.63 4.92 -2.23
CA ILE A 16 4.39 5.07 -3.48
C ILE A 16 5.84 4.63 -3.27
N LEU A 17 6.50 5.13 -2.23
CA LEU A 17 7.88 4.74 -1.90
C LEU A 17 7.99 3.25 -1.58
N ARG A 18 7.05 2.71 -0.82
CA ARG A 18 7.03 1.30 -0.44
C ARG A 18 6.67 0.36 -1.59
N SER A 19 6.08 0.87 -2.65
CA SER A 19 5.75 0.09 -3.85
C SER A 19 6.95 -0.15 -4.77
N VAL A 20 8.03 0.60 -4.58
CA VAL A 20 9.23 0.54 -5.44
C VAL A 20 10.53 0.41 -4.62
N ASP A 21 10.42 -0.03 -3.38
CA ASP A 21 11.54 -0.08 -2.44
C ASP A 21 12.42 -1.33 -2.54
N SER A 22 12.08 -2.24 -3.45
CA SER A 22 12.92 -3.41 -3.77
C SER A 22 13.05 -3.57 -5.28
N GLU A 23 14.08 -4.29 -5.70
CA GLU A 23 14.28 -4.59 -7.12
C GLU A 23 13.10 -5.40 -7.68
N VAL A 24 12.62 -6.37 -6.91
CA VAL A 24 11.46 -7.21 -7.32
C VAL A 24 10.23 -6.34 -7.53
N LYS A 25 9.88 -5.50 -6.57
CA LYS A 25 8.72 -4.60 -6.69
C LYS A 25 8.85 -3.64 -7.87
N ARG A 26 10.04 -3.07 -8.09
CA ARG A 26 10.29 -2.18 -9.24
C ARG A 26 10.09 -2.90 -10.56
N ASN A 27 10.59 -4.12 -10.67
CA ASN A 27 10.47 -4.93 -11.88
C ASN A 27 9.01 -5.29 -12.16
N ILE A 28 8.27 -5.73 -11.14
CA ILE A 28 6.84 -6.03 -11.25
C ILE A 28 6.06 -4.80 -11.71
N PHE A 29 6.28 -3.67 -11.07
CA PHE A 29 5.57 -2.44 -11.41
C PHE A 29 5.85 -2.01 -12.85
N ARG A 30 7.08 -2.16 -13.29
CA ARG A 30 7.48 -1.87 -14.69
C ARG A 30 6.75 -2.79 -15.68
N GLU A 31 6.70 -4.10 -15.40
CA GLU A 31 5.99 -5.04 -16.26
C GLU A 31 4.49 -4.76 -16.31
N LEU A 32 3.89 -4.49 -15.15
CA LEU A 32 2.46 -4.17 -15.06
C LEU A 32 2.09 -2.84 -15.74
N SER A 33 3.05 -1.97 -15.95
CA SER A 33 2.83 -0.71 -16.69
C SER A 33 2.66 -0.91 -18.18
N THR A 34 3.07 -2.06 -18.69
CA THR A 34 3.06 -2.34 -20.14
C THR A 34 2.17 -3.53 -20.52
N THR A 35 1.90 -4.43 -19.60
CA THR A 35 1.14 -5.65 -19.89
C THR A 35 0.33 -6.13 -18.70
N TRP A 36 -0.70 -6.90 -18.99
CA TRP A 36 -1.48 -7.60 -17.96
C TRP A 36 -0.77 -8.89 -17.58
N LEU A 37 -0.61 -9.13 -16.29
CA LEU A 37 -0.03 -10.35 -15.77
C LEU A 37 -0.94 -10.96 -14.70
N THR A 38 -1.06 -12.27 -14.70
CA THR A 38 -1.82 -12.99 -13.67
C THR A 38 -1.00 -13.11 -12.39
N ALA A 39 -1.69 -13.34 -11.26
CA ALA A 39 -1.03 -13.61 -9.99
C ALA A 39 -0.07 -14.79 -10.12
N LYS A 40 -0.48 -15.84 -10.84
CA LYS A 40 0.36 -17.03 -11.08
C LYS A 40 1.63 -16.68 -11.84
N GLN A 41 1.53 -15.90 -12.92
CA GLN A 41 2.70 -15.48 -13.69
C GLN A 41 3.70 -14.70 -12.85
N ILE A 42 3.21 -13.82 -11.99
CA ILE A 42 4.04 -13.04 -11.06
C ILE A 42 4.68 -13.96 -10.00
N GLU A 43 3.92 -14.88 -9.42
CA GLU A 43 4.43 -15.81 -8.42
C GLU A 43 5.47 -16.77 -9.02
N ASP A 44 5.21 -17.30 -10.21
CA ASP A 44 6.16 -18.18 -10.93
C ASP A 44 7.49 -17.47 -11.21
N LYS A 45 7.45 -16.17 -11.50
CA LYS A 45 8.64 -15.39 -11.83
C LYS A 45 9.37 -14.83 -10.62
N TYR A 46 8.64 -14.40 -9.59
CA TYR A 46 9.18 -13.65 -8.45
C TYR A 46 8.96 -14.32 -7.09
N GLY A 47 8.27 -15.44 -7.05
CA GLY A 47 8.00 -16.18 -5.81
C GLY A 47 7.04 -15.47 -4.85
N ALA A 48 7.18 -15.77 -3.57
CA ALA A 48 6.32 -15.21 -2.52
C ALA A 48 6.40 -13.69 -2.42
N GLU A 49 7.57 -13.11 -2.65
CA GLU A 49 7.75 -11.65 -2.66
C GLU A 49 6.89 -10.99 -3.74
N GLY A 50 6.74 -11.65 -4.89
CA GLY A 50 5.86 -11.19 -5.96
C GLY A 50 4.39 -11.19 -5.56
N ALA A 51 3.93 -12.25 -4.91
CA ALA A 51 2.56 -12.35 -4.42
C ALA A 51 2.26 -11.27 -3.37
N GLU A 52 3.17 -11.04 -2.44
CA GLU A 52 3.05 -9.96 -1.43
C GLU A 52 3.00 -8.58 -2.09
N ALA A 53 3.83 -8.35 -3.11
CA ALA A 53 3.86 -7.09 -3.84
C ALA A 53 2.51 -6.80 -4.50
N LEU A 54 1.89 -7.80 -5.15
CA LEU A 54 0.58 -7.65 -5.77
C LEU A 54 -0.50 -7.29 -4.75
N THR A 55 -0.52 -7.96 -3.61
CA THR A 55 -1.46 -7.67 -2.52
C THR A 55 -1.30 -6.23 -2.05
N PHE A 56 -0.07 -5.77 -1.89
CA PHE A 56 0.21 -4.39 -1.49
C PHE A 56 -0.24 -3.38 -2.57
N PHE A 57 0.09 -3.62 -3.84
CA PHE A 57 -0.31 -2.74 -4.94
C PHE A 57 -1.83 -2.63 -5.07
N GLU A 58 -2.55 -3.72 -4.86
CA GLU A 58 -4.01 -3.73 -4.88
C GLU A 58 -4.59 -2.94 -3.71
N LYS A 59 -4.07 -3.17 -2.50
CA LYS A 59 -4.49 -2.42 -1.30
C LYS A 59 -4.32 -0.92 -1.48
N VAL A 60 -3.19 -0.47 -2.01
CA VAL A 60 -2.90 0.96 -2.19
C VAL A 60 -3.45 1.52 -3.52
N LYS A 61 -4.19 0.69 -4.26
CA LYS A 61 -4.90 1.08 -5.49
C LYS A 61 -3.98 1.60 -6.61
N LEU A 62 -2.79 1.03 -6.72
CA LEU A 62 -1.86 1.33 -7.81
C LEU A 62 -2.05 0.42 -9.01
N VAL A 63 -2.83 -0.64 -8.88
CA VAL A 63 -3.15 -1.56 -9.96
C VAL A 63 -4.65 -1.70 -10.14
N GLU A 64 -5.05 -2.01 -11.35
CA GLU A 64 -6.39 -2.49 -11.67
C GLU A 64 -6.35 -3.98 -11.91
N THR A 65 -7.48 -4.63 -11.73
CA THR A 65 -7.60 -6.08 -11.85
C THR A 65 -8.74 -6.46 -12.78
N LYS A 66 -8.62 -7.63 -13.40
CA LYS A 66 -9.69 -8.25 -14.18
C LYS A 66 -9.61 -9.76 -14.02
N TRP A 67 -10.74 -10.42 -14.18
CA TRP A 67 -10.79 -11.87 -14.26
C TRP A 67 -10.71 -12.31 -15.72
N GLN A 68 -9.92 -13.32 -15.99
CA GLN A 68 -9.79 -13.93 -17.33
C GLN A 68 -9.73 -15.44 -17.20
N THR A 69 -9.98 -16.15 -18.31
CA THR A 69 -9.85 -17.59 -18.34
C THR A 69 -8.37 -17.96 -18.49
N GLY A 70 -7.85 -18.72 -17.53
CA GLY A 70 -6.49 -19.22 -17.56
C GLY A 70 -6.30 -20.44 -18.47
N ALA A 71 -5.05 -20.92 -18.56
CA ALA A 71 -4.68 -22.07 -19.39
C ALA A 71 -5.40 -23.36 -18.99
N SER A 72 -5.81 -23.48 -17.73
CA SER A 72 -6.55 -24.62 -17.18
C SER A 72 -8.08 -24.46 -17.26
N MET A 73 -8.56 -23.51 -18.03
CA MET A 73 -9.99 -23.13 -18.13
C MET A 73 -10.59 -22.64 -16.81
N SER A 74 -9.77 -22.37 -15.79
CA SER A 74 -10.19 -21.78 -14.51
C SER A 74 -10.05 -20.26 -14.56
N PRO A 75 -10.87 -19.51 -13.79
CA PRO A 75 -10.72 -18.06 -13.68
C PRO A 75 -9.39 -17.70 -13.03
N GLU A 76 -8.68 -16.76 -13.64
CA GLU A 76 -7.44 -16.18 -13.11
C GLU A 76 -7.58 -14.67 -12.99
N LYS A 77 -7.09 -14.12 -11.88
CA LYS A 77 -7.04 -12.68 -11.66
C LYS A 77 -5.79 -12.11 -12.32
N ALA A 78 -5.96 -11.12 -13.17
CA ALA A 78 -4.88 -10.42 -13.84
C ALA A 78 -4.78 -8.99 -13.35
N TYR A 79 -3.57 -8.44 -13.38
CA TYR A 79 -3.21 -7.14 -12.83
C TYR A 79 -2.56 -6.27 -13.90
N HIS A 80 -2.80 -4.97 -13.81
CA HIS A 80 -2.16 -3.96 -14.66
C HIS A 80 -2.04 -2.65 -13.87
N ALA A 81 -1.02 -1.87 -14.11
CA ALA A 81 -0.89 -0.56 -13.48
C ALA A 81 -2.09 0.33 -13.83
N PHE A 82 -2.69 0.94 -12.82
CA PHE A 82 -3.86 1.78 -13.00
C PHE A 82 -3.51 3.17 -13.53
N TYR A 83 -2.39 3.72 -13.08
CA TYR A 83 -1.96 5.06 -13.44
C TYR A 83 -0.81 5.02 -14.45
N ALA A 84 -0.86 5.92 -15.43
CA ALA A 84 0.24 6.14 -16.36
C ALA A 84 1.30 7.07 -15.80
N SER A 85 0.92 7.96 -14.88
CA SER A 85 1.84 8.91 -14.27
C SER A 85 1.35 9.37 -12.89
N PHE A 86 2.30 9.88 -12.11
CA PHE A 86 2.03 10.55 -10.84
C PHE A 86 2.30 12.04 -10.97
N HIS A 87 1.37 12.84 -10.47
CA HIS A 87 1.58 14.27 -10.27
C HIS A 87 1.75 14.50 -8.78
N ILE A 88 3.01 14.66 -8.35
CA ILE A 88 3.34 14.78 -6.94
C ILE A 88 3.47 16.24 -6.58
N ASN A 89 2.53 16.72 -5.77
CA ASN A 89 2.49 18.10 -5.29
C ASN A 89 2.14 18.11 -3.79
N ALA A 90 2.86 17.28 -3.03
CA ALA A 90 2.67 17.19 -1.58
C ALA A 90 3.37 18.36 -0.91
N SER A 91 2.57 19.25 -0.31
CA SER A 91 3.05 20.41 0.43
C SER A 91 2.55 20.35 1.86
N ALA A 92 3.47 20.44 2.81
CA ALA A 92 3.16 20.41 4.24
C ALA A 92 4.32 21.03 5.02
N PRO A 93 4.11 21.36 6.30
CA PRO A 93 5.20 21.78 7.18
C PRO A 93 6.35 20.76 7.18
N VAL A 94 7.57 21.26 7.32
CA VAL A 94 8.79 20.42 7.30
C VAL A 94 8.68 19.23 8.26
N GLN A 95 8.11 19.44 9.44
CA GLN A 95 7.98 18.38 10.45
C GLN A 95 7.08 17.25 9.96
N GLU A 96 5.96 17.57 9.34
CA GLU A 96 5.05 16.54 8.80
C GLU A 96 5.70 15.75 7.66
N ILE A 97 6.40 16.41 6.76
CA ILE A 97 7.15 15.74 5.68
C ILE A 97 8.23 14.85 6.29
N SER A 98 8.96 15.35 7.30
CA SER A 98 9.98 14.57 8.01
C SER A 98 9.41 13.30 8.62
N ASP A 99 8.28 13.41 9.32
CA ASP A 99 7.63 12.28 9.96
C ASP A 99 7.16 11.24 8.95
N VAL A 100 6.57 11.68 7.86
CA VAL A 100 6.11 10.80 6.78
C VAL A 100 7.28 10.04 6.15
N LEU A 101 8.35 10.74 5.79
CA LEU A 101 9.53 10.11 5.19
C LEU A 101 10.22 9.17 6.15
N TYR A 102 10.30 9.53 7.44
CA TYR A 102 10.84 8.66 8.47
C TYR A 102 10.07 7.34 8.56
N ILE A 103 8.75 7.41 8.57
CA ILE A 103 7.89 6.22 8.59
C ILE A 103 8.06 5.38 7.33
N ALA A 104 8.17 6.02 6.16
CA ALA A 104 8.41 5.31 4.90
C ALA A 104 9.73 4.55 4.90
N MET A 105 10.76 5.12 5.54
CA MET A 105 12.12 4.57 5.58
C MET A 105 12.41 3.71 6.81
N MET A 106 11.49 3.66 7.76
CA MET A 106 11.68 2.90 9.01
C MET A 106 12.02 1.44 8.70
N PRO A 107 13.05 0.86 9.39
CA PRO A 107 13.35 -0.56 9.23
C PRO A 107 12.14 -1.44 9.49
N GLU A 108 11.98 -2.49 8.71
CA GLU A 108 10.82 -3.39 8.78
C GLU A 108 10.60 -3.94 10.20
N LYS A 109 11.67 -4.29 10.88
CA LYS A 109 11.63 -4.82 12.26
C LYS A 109 10.96 -3.83 13.21
N ASP A 110 11.32 -2.55 13.11
CA ASP A 110 10.77 -1.51 13.99
C ASP A 110 9.33 -1.18 13.60
N TYR A 111 9.07 -1.12 12.29
CA TYR A 111 7.71 -0.88 11.79
C TYR A 111 6.73 -1.97 12.23
N ARG A 112 7.11 -3.24 12.14
CA ARG A 112 6.24 -4.35 12.52
C ARG A 112 5.79 -4.30 13.97
N LYS A 113 6.61 -3.78 14.86
CA LYS A 113 6.21 -3.59 16.28
C LYS A 113 5.07 -2.60 16.41
N ILE A 114 5.15 -1.50 15.68
CA ILE A 114 4.10 -0.46 15.68
C ILE A 114 2.85 -0.98 14.99
N GLU A 115 3.01 -1.62 13.83
CA GLU A 115 1.90 -2.22 13.09
C GLU A 115 1.13 -3.22 13.95
N GLU A 116 1.82 -4.07 14.69
CA GLU A 116 1.19 -5.05 15.56
C GLU A 116 0.40 -4.39 16.70
N ARG A 117 0.92 -3.31 17.27
CA ARG A 117 0.18 -2.54 18.28
C ARG A 117 -1.12 -1.97 17.71
N ILE A 118 -1.07 -1.39 16.51
CA ILE A 118 -2.25 -0.86 15.83
C ILE A 118 -3.23 -1.99 15.51
N TYR A 119 -2.73 -3.11 14.99
CA TYR A 119 -3.53 -4.27 14.62
C TYR A 119 -4.31 -4.84 15.83
N LYS A 120 -3.65 -4.96 16.98
CA LYS A 120 -4.29 -5.41 18.21
C LYS A 120 -5.30 -4.40 18.73
N ALA A 121 -4.95 -3.13 18.72
CA ALA A 121 -5.84 -2.06 19.18
C ALA A 121 -7.09 -1.91 18.30
N ALA A 122 -6.96 -2.14 17.01
CA ALA A 122 -8.09 -2.08 16.07
C ALA A 122 -9.14 -3.18 16.34
N GLY A 123 -8.67 -4.38 16.68
CA GLY A 123 -9.58 -5.50 16.90
C GLY A 123 -10.41 -5.83 15.66
N ASP A 124 -11.49 -6.59 15.85
CA ASP A 124 -12.36 -6.99 14.75
C ASP A 124 -13.32 -5.87 14.31
N ALA A 125 -13.68 -4.99 15.25
CA ALA A 125 -14.63 -3.88 15.01
C ALA A 125 -13.96 -2.61 14.48
N GLY A 126 -12.63 -2.55 14.50
CA GLY A 126 -11.88 -1.35 14.19
C GLY A 126 -11.88 -0.32 15.31
N LYS A 127 -11.09 0.73 15.14
CA LYS A 127 -10.95 1.80 16.12
C LYS A 127 -10.95 3.16 15.44
N PHE A 128 -11.61 4.13 16.04
CA PHE A 128 -11.63 5.50 15.54
C PHE A 128 -10.21 6.07 15.50
N SER A 129 -9.88 6.75 14.40
CA SER A 129 -8.51 7.21 14.15
C SER A 129 -8.01 8.21 15.18
N GLY A 130 -8.88 9.07 15.69
CA GLY A 130 -8.54 10.02 16.77
C GLY A 130 -8.11 9.32 18.05
N ASP A 131 -8.86 8.30 18.46
CA ASP A 131 -8.55 7.51 19.66
C ASP A 131 -7.26 6.70 19.48
N MET A 132 -7.05 6.16 18.28
CA MET A 132 -5.82 5.43 17.96
C MET A 132 -4.60 6.34 18.02
N ALA A 133 -4.68 7.53 17.44
CA ALA A 133 -3.59 8.50 17.48
C ALA A 133 -3.24 8.92 18.92
N ASP A 134 -4.25 9.14 19.74
CA ASP A 134 -4.08 9.50 21.16
C ASP A 134 -3.41 8.36 21.94
N GLU A 135 -3.88 7.13 21.75
CA GLU A 135 -3.31 5.95 22.41
C GLU A 135 -1.85 5.70 22.03
N LEU A 136 -1.50 5.90 20.77
CA LEU A 136 -0.13 5.73 20.28
C LEU A 136 0.75 6.96 20.51
N GLN A 137 0.16 8.08 20.91
CA GLN A 137 0.87 9.35 21.06
C GLN A 137 1.55 9.80 19.75
N VAL A 138 0.82 9.69 18.65
CA VAL A 138 1.27 10.12 17.31
C VAL A 138 0.30 11.15 16.74
N SER A 139 0.75 11.92 15.76
CA SER A 139 -0.12 12.84 15.01
C SER A 139 -1.03 12.06 14.05
N GLN A 140 -2.07 12.74 13.55
CA GLN A 140 -2.93 12.16 12.51
C GLN A 140 -2.15 11.86 11.24
N THR A 141 -1.20 12.72 10.88
CA THR A 141 -0.34 12.52 9.70
C THR A 141 0.55 11.29 9.87
N GLU A 142 1.16 11.11 11.04
CA GLU A 142 1.95 9.92 11.35
C GLU A 142 1.08 8.66 11.31
N LEU A 143 -0.11 8.70 11.89
CA LEU A 143 -1.02 7.56 11.88
C LEU A 143 -1.43 7.16 10.46
N LYS A 144 -1.77 8.14 9.62
CA LYS A 144 -2.06 7.88 8.20
C LYS A 144 -0.89 7.22 7.50
N ALA A 145 0.32 7.72 7.72
CA ALA A 145 1.53 7.15 7.13
C ALA A 145 1.76 5.70 7.58
N LEU A 146 1.59 5.42 8.85
CA LEU A 146 1.72 4.07 9.42
C LEU A 146 0.72 3.08 8.81
N VAL A 147 -0.54 3.48 8.72
CA VAL A 147 -1.60 2.62 8.15
C VAL A 147 -1.40 2.42 6.65
N LYS A 148 -1.02 3.46 5.91
CA LYS A 148 -0.79 3.38 4.47
C LYS A 148 0.42 2.52 4.10
N ARG A 149 1.41 2.39 4.97
CA ARG A 149 2.51 1.46 4.79
C ARG A 149 2.10 0.00 4.95
N SER A 150 1.11 -0.28 5.80
CA SER A 150 0.67 -1.61 6.14
C SER A 150 -0.11 -2.28 5.01
N PHE A 151 0.05 -3.58 4.82
CA PHE A 151 -0.86 -4.40 4.01
C PHE A 151 -1.87 -5.17 4.88
N ARG A 152 -1.84 -5.00 6.20
CA ARG A 152 -2.74 -5.63 7.17
C ARG A 152 -3.81 -4.69 7.71
N LEU A 153 -3.68 -3.39 7.47
CA LEU A 153 -4.54 -2.34 8.02
C LEU A 153 -5.03 -1.43 6.90
N ASP A 154 -6.22 -0.91 7.05
CA ASP A 154 -6.75 0.10 6.14
C ASP A 154 -7.72 1.02 6.87
N PHE A 155 -8.01 2.17 6.25
CA PHE A 155 -9.05 3.07 6.70
C PHE A 155 -10.41 2.70 6.11
N ARG A 156 -11.46 2.75 6.94
CA ARG A 156 -12.85 2.82 6.50
C ARG A 156 -13.47 4.06 7.11
N GLY A 157 -13.60 5.11 6.31
CA GLY A 157 -13.98 6.43 6.83
C GLY A 157 -12.95 6.91 7.86
N HIS A 158 -13.40 7.16 9.08
CA HIS A 158 -12.54 7.61 10.17
C HIS A 158 -12.09 6.50 11.12
N ARG A 159 -12.25 5.24 10.71
CA ARG A 159 -11.84 4.09 11.52
C ARG A 159 -10.71 3.33 10.85
N ILE A 160 -9.81 2.83 11.69
CA ILE A 160 -8.75 1.92 11.25
C ILE A 160 -9.26 0.51 11.46
N MET A 161 -9.27 -0.26 10.37
CA MET A 161 -9.77 -1.62 10.33
C MET A 161 -8.65 -2.58 9.95
N ARG A 162 -8.77 -3.83 10.39
CA ARG A 162 -7.94 -4.89 9.83
C ARG A 162 -8.35 -5.11 8.38
N PHE A 163 -7.36 -5.11 7.50
CA PHE A 163 -7.59 -5.34 6.08
C PHE A 163 -7.90 -6.82 5.86
N GLN A 164 -9.00 -7.09 5.18
CA GLN A 164 -9.40 -8.43 4.76
C GLN A 164 -9.49 -8.43 3.24
N GLU A 165 -8.87 -9.42 2.61
CA GLU A 165 -8.95 -9.65 1.17
C GLU A 165 -10.37 -10.05 0.72
#